data_16ce96a93201ad1feaafdb69aa32ef1a
#
_entry.id   16ce96a93201ad1feaafdb69aa32ef1a
#
_cell.length_a   1.000
_cell.length_b   1.000
_cell.length_c   1.000
_cell.angle_alpha   90.00
_cell.angle_beta   90.00
_cell.angle_gamma   90.00
#
_symmetry.space_group_name_H-M   'P 1'
#
loop_
_entity.id
_entity.type
_entity.pdbx_description
1 polymer ?
#
loop_
_entity_poly.entity_id
_entity_poly.type
_entity_poly.pdbx_seq_one_letter_code
_entity_poly.pdbx_strand_id
1 'polypeptide(L)'
;MALWQNGRYGAAQQYASPNCEARPVGEPVDLIVLHNISLPPFEYGSDAISRLFTNQIQTDQHPFFAQLADLRVSSHFVVLRTGQVQQFVSCDDMAYHAGISQFHGREKCNRFSIGIELEGCDFEPFTEAQYAALLPLLHDICAVYPIAAITGHQDIAPQRKTDPGHFFDWCRLQRSGLPIDRNTRP
;
A
#
# COMPACT_ATOMS: atom_id res chain seq x y z
N MET A 1 23.41 5.18 -8.26
CA MET A 1 22.62 3.96 -8.57
C MET A 1 21.33 4.36 -9.26
N ALA A 2 20.80 3.51 -10.14
CA ALA A 2 19.50 3.80 -10.76
C ALA A 2 18.41 3.86 -9.68
N LEU A 3 17.45 4.79 -9.81
CA LEU A 3 16.35 4.96 -8.85
C LEU A 3 15.41 3.75 -8.87
N TRP A 4 15.26 3.11 -10.04
CA TRP A 4 14.46 1.91 -10.26
C TRP A 4 15.28 0.80 -10.93
N GLN A 5 15.10 -0.43 -10.46
CA GLN A 5 15.66 -1.64 -11.08
C GLN A 5 14.72 -2.84 -10.85
N ASN A 6 14.22 -3.45 -11.94
CA ASN A 6 13.33 -4.62 -11.87
C ASN A 6 12.15 -4.41 -10.93
N GLY A 7 11.44 -3.28 -11.05
CA GLY A 7 10.32 -2.92 -10.19
C GLY A 7 10.68 -2.61 -8.73
N ARG A 8 11.97 -2.53 -8.39
CA ARG A 8 12.48 -2.17 -7.07
C ARG A 8 12.92 -0.72 -7.01
N TYR A 9 12.45 0.00 -5.99
CA TYR A 9 12.75 1.41 -5.74
C TYR A 9 14.00 1.55 -4.88
N GLY A 10 15.05 2.15 -5.42
CA GLY A 10 16.37 2.19 -4.78
C GLY A 10 16.45 3.03 -3.50
N ALA A 11 15.48 3.92 -3.26
CA ALA A 11 15.41 4.70 -2.02
C ALA A 11 14.64 3.99 -0.90
N ALA A 12 14.02 2.84 -1.16
CA ALA A 12 13.31 2.06 -0.15
C ALA A 12 14.21 1.02 0.52
N GLN A 13 13.97 0.75 1.79
CA GLN A 13 14.52 -0.42 2.45
C GLN A 13 13.85 -1.68 1.89
N GLN A 14 14.65 -2.61 1.38
CA GLN A 14 14.16 -3.79 0.66
C GLN A 14 13.90 -4.97 1.59
N TYR A 15 12.74 -5.60 1.40
CA TYR A 15 12.35 -6.88 1.97
C TYR A 15 11.89 -7.81 0.85
N ALA A 16 11.83 -9.12 1.11
CA ALA A 16 11.29 -10.10 0.17
C ALA A 16 10.04 -10.76 0.78
N SER A 17 8.87 -10.33 0.32
CA SER A 17 7.62 -11.00 0.69
C SER A 17 7.41 -12.24 -0.19
N PRO A 18 7.08 -13.42 0.39
CA PRO A 18 6.65 -14.57 -0.39
C PRO A 18 5.19 -14.47 -0.86
N ASN A 19 4.44 -13.47 -0.36
CA ASN A 19 3.02 -13.27 -0.66
C ASN A 19 2.86 -12.41 -1.92
N CYS A 20 3.33 -12.92 -3.04
CA CYS A 20 3.23 -12.27 -4.35
C CYS A 20 3.21 -13.31 -5.47
N GLU A 21 2.79 -12.90 -6.62
CA GLU A 21 2.83 -13.70 -7.85
C GLU A 21 3.04 -12.81 -9.08
N ALA A 22 3.40 -13.44 -10.21
CA ALA A 22 3.56 -12.72 -11.47
C ALA A 22 2.24 -12.07 -11.89
N ARG A 23 2.30 -10.86 -12.44
CA ARG A 23 1.12 -10.20 -12.99
C ARG A 23 0.60 -10.91 -14.24
N PRO A 24 -0.72 -10.85 -14.49
CA PRO A 24 -1.28 -11.34 -15.75
C PRO A 24 -0.66 -10.62 -16.97
N VAL A 25 -0.34 -11.40 -17.99
CA VAL A 25 0.25 -10.85 -19.21
C VAL A 25 -0.73 -9.91 -19.93
N GLY A 26 -0.24 -8.75 -20.34
CA GLY A 26 -1.02 -7.76 -21.11
C GLY A 26 -1.94 -6.87 -20.26
N GLU A 27 -1.94 -6.98 -18.95
CA GLU A 27 -2.69 -6.10 -18.05
C GLU A 27 -1.74 -5.00 -17.52
N PRO A 28 -1.97 -3.71 -17.87
CA PRO A 28 -1.09 -2.63 -17.43
C PRO A 28 -1.25 -2.38 -15.92
N VAL A 29 -0.17 -1.95 -15.28
CA VAL A 29 -0.20 -1.44 -13.90
C VAL A 29 -0.57 0.04 -13.95
N ASP A 30 -1.85 0.35 -13.79
CA ASP A 30 -2.41 1.68 -14.02
C ASP A 30 -3.13 2.28 -12.81
N LEU A 31 -3.11 1.60 -11.66
CA LEU A 31 -3.76 2.03 -10.44
C LEU A 31 -2.76 2.03 -9.26
N ILE A 32 -2.87 3.03 -8.38
CA ILE A 32 -2.29 2.97 -7.03
C ILE A 32 -3.41 2.94 -6.01
N VAL A 33 -3.30 2.03 -5.04
CA VAL A 33 -4.25 1.92 -3.93
C VAL A 33 -3.52 2.25 -2.62
N LEU A 34 -4.05 3.26 -1.93
CA LEU A 34 -3.54 3.69 -0.63
C LEU A 34 -4.31 3.00 0.50
N HIS A 35 -3.57 2.59 1.51
CA HIS A 35 -4.05 1.86 2.69
C HIS A 35 -3.54 2.50 3.96
N ASN A 36 -4.06 2.06 5.10
CA ASN A 36 -3.39 2.19 6.38
C ASN A 36 -3.24 0.84 7.07
N ILE A 37 -2.21 0.71 7.88
CA ILE A 37 -1.94 -0.49 8.68
C ILE A 37 -1.29 -0.12 10.00
N SER A 38 -1.74 -0.74 11.10
CA SER A 38 -1.05 -0.74 12.39
C SER A 38 -1.04 -2.14 12.99
N LEU A 39 0.08 -2.55 13.56
CA LEU A 39 0.25 -3.88 14.17
C LEU A 39 1.13 -3.81 15.43
N PRO A 40 0.57 -4.16 16.58
CA PRO A 40 -0.87 -4.40 16.85
C PRO A 40 -1.75 -3.19 16.50
N PRO A 41 -3.08 -3.31 16.46
CA PRO A 41 -3.96 -2.16 16.19
C PRO A 41 -3.64 -0.96 17.08
N PHE A 42 -3.43 0.22 16.45
CA PHE A 42 -3.10 1.50 17.10
C PHE A 42 -1.69 1.56 17.73
N GLU A 43 -0.85 0.58 17.48
CA GLU A 43 0.55 0.61 17.90
C GLU A 43 1.47 0.77 16.68
N TYR A 44 2.55 1.57 16.83
CA TYR A 44 3.42 1.96 15.73
C TYR A 44 4.90 1.75 16.06
N GLY A 45 5.74 1.74 15.00
CA GLY A 45 7.19 1.70 15.14
C GLY A 45 7.77 0.33 15.46
N SER A 46 6.94 -0.73 15.45
CA SER A 46 7.41 -2.11 15.59
C SER A 46 7.78 -2.71 14.22
N ASP A 47 8.40 -3.89 14.22
CA ASP A 47 8.66 -4.67 13.01
C ASP A 47 7.52 -5.64 12.64
N ALA A 48 6.37 -5.57 13.34
CA ALA A 48 5.26 -6.49 13.16
C ALA A 48 4.68 -6.46 11.75
N ILE A 49 4.60 -5.29 11.10
CA ILE A 49 4.13 -5.17 9.71
C ILE A 49 5.06 -5.93 8.76
N SER A 50 6.38 -5.73 8.89
CA SER A 50 7.35 -6.44 8.05
C SER A 50 7.33 -7.94 8.31
N ARG A 51 7.16 -8.38 9.55
CA ARG A 51 7.00 -9.80 9.89
C ARG A 51 5.71 -10.39 9.32
N LEU A 52 4.60 -9.66 9.33
CA LEU A 52 3.36 -10.11 8.71
C LEU A 52 3.57 -10.34 7.21
N PHE A 53 4.11 -9.36 6.50
CA PHE A 53 4.30 -9.43 5.05
C PHE A 53 5.35 -10.44 4.60
N THR A 54 6.24 -10.87 5.52
CA THR A 54 7.24 -11.91 5.26
C THR A 54 6.90 -13.27 5.89
N ASN A 55 5.67 -13.45 6.41
CA ASN A 55 5.20 -14.68 7.09
C ASN A 55 6.04 -15.06 8.33
N GLN A 56 6.57 -14.07 9.05
CA GLN A 56 7.42 -14.25 10.23
C GLN A 56 6.76 -13.72 11.51
N ILE A 57 5.43 -13.47 11.49
CA ILE A 57 4.71 -12.99 12.67
C ILE A 57 4.80 -14.01 13.79
N GLN A 58 5.14 -13.55 15.01
CA GLN A 58 5.26 -14.40 16.19
C GLN A 58 3.98 -14.25 17.01
N THR A 59 3.16 -15.30 17.01
CA THR A 59 1.79 -15.26 17.57
C THR A 59 1.75 -15.18 19.09
N ASP A 60 2.86 -15.47 19.77
CA ASP A 60 3.02 -15.37 21.22
C ASP A 60 3.39 -13.96 21.73
N GLN A 61 3.82 -13.07 20.85
CA GLN A 61 4.24 -11.71 21.22
C GLN A 61 3.08 -10.77 21.55
N HIS A 62 1.90 -11.00 20.97
CA HIS A 62 0.72 -10.21 21.26
C HIS A 62 -0.56 -11.02 20.95
N PRO A 63 -1.64 -10.93 21.81
CA PRO A 63 -2.87 -11.70 21.60
C PRO A 63 -3.52 -11.50 20.23
N PHE A 64 -3.41 -10.28 19.67
CA PHE A 64 -3.92 -9.97 18.34
C PHE A 64 -3.24 -10.79 17.22
N PHE A 65 -1.98 -11.19 17.40
CA PHE A 65 -1.21 -11.87 16.35
C PHE A 65 -1.66 -13.31 16.10
N ALA A 66 -2.35 -13.94 17.07
CA ALA A 66 -2.88 -15.30 16.90
C ALA A 66 -3.82 -15.42 15.69
N GLN A 67 -4.62 -14.39 15.41
CA GLN A 67 -5.53 -14.38 14.25
C GLN A 67 -4.84 -14.09 12.91
N LEU A 68 -3.56 -13.73 12.93
CA LEU A 68 -2.76 -13.42 11.74
C LEU A 68 -1.89 -14.59 11.27
N ALA A 69 -1.83 -15.70 12.03
CA ALA A 69 -0.91 -16.82 11.80
C ALA A 69 -0.99 -17.39 10.37
N ASP A 70 -2.21 -17.51 9.85
CA ASP A 70 -2.47 -18.08 8.52
C ASP A 70 -2.73 -17.02 7.44
N LEU A 71 -2.65 -15.74 7.81
CA LEU A 71 -2.90 -14.65 6.88
C LEU A 71 -1.71 -14.49 5.91
N ARG A 72 -2.01 -14.52 4.63
CA ARG A 72 -1.03 -14.38 3.55
C ARG A 72 -1.35 -13.11 2.77
N VAL A 73 -0.82 -11.99 3.24
CA VAL A 73 -1.01 -10.66 2.66
C VAL A 73 0.34 -9.96 2.48
N SER A 74 0.36 -8.97 1.63
CA SER A 74 1.51 -8.11 1.40
C SER A 74 1.05 -6.79 0.80
N SER A 75 1.94 -5.81 0.74
CA SER A 75 1.80 -4.63 -0.10
C SER A 75 3.13 -4.40 -0.82
N HIS A 76 3.13 -3.54 -1.85
CA HIS A 76 4.38 -3.19 -2.51
C HIS A 76 5.24 -2.33 -1.58
N PHE A 77 4.63 -1.32 -0.96
CA PHE A 77 5.33 -0.40 -0.07
C PHE A 77 4.62 -0.26 1.28
N VAL A 78 5.42 0.09 2.29
CA VAL A 78 4.97 0.62 3.57
C VAL A 78 5.72 1.92 3.84
N VAL A 79 5.00 2.98 4.20
CA VAL A 79 5.57 4.26 4.65
C VAL A 79 5.35 4.36 6.16
N LEU A 80 6.42 4.18 6.92
CA LEU A 80 6.38 4.25 8.37
C LEU A 80 6.10 5.69 8.86
N ARG A 81 5.63 5.85 10.09
CA ARG A 81 5.37 7.18 10.68
C ARG A 81 6.59 8.10 10.70
N THR A 82 7.80 7.52 10.67
CA THR A 82 9.07 8.26 10.53
C THR A 82 9.33 8.80 9.13
N GLY A 83 8.53 8.40 8.12
CA GLY A 83 8.78 8.66 6.71
C GLY A 83 9.71 7.64 6.04
N GLN A 84 10.21 6.64 6.76
CA GLN A 84 10.98 5.57 6.14
C GLN A 84 10.10 4.76 5.20
N VAL A 85 10.58 4.55 3.97
CA VAL A 85 9.90 3.74 2.96
C VAL A 85 10.49 2.33 2.96
N GLN A 86 9.64 1.34 3.06
CA GLN A 86 9.97 -0.09 2.94
C GLN A 86 9.31 -0.65 1.69
N GLN A 87 10.00 -1.54 0.96
CA GLN A 87 9.42 -2.24 -0.20
C GLN A 87 9.49 -3.74 -0.01
N PHE A 88 8.35 -4.42 -0.20
CA PHE A 88 8.18 -5.87 0.04
C PHE A 88 8.02 -6.66 -1.24
N VAL A 89 7.33 -6.13 -2.23
CA VAL A 89 7.06 -6.77 -3.51
C VAL A 89 7.56 -5.86 -4.63
N SER A 90 8.14 -6.43 -5.67
CA SER A 90 8.45 -5.70 -6.90
C SER A 90 7.16 -5.11 -7.51
N CYS A 91 7.18 -3.88 -8.00
CA CYS A 91 6.02 -3.31 -8.71
C CYS A 91 5.68 -4.07 -10.00
N ASP A 92 6.62 -4.85 -10.53
CA ASP A 92 6.39 -5.72 -11.69
C ASP A 92 5.62 -6.99 -11.33
N ASP A 93 5.54 -7.35 -10.03
CA ASP A 93 4.76 -8.47 -9.51
C ASP A 93 3.46 -7.97 -8.87
N MET A 94 2.53 -8.89 -8.60
CA MET A 94 1.26 -8.63 -7.93
C MET A 94 1.40 -8.90 -6.43
N ALA A 95 1.17 -7.90 -5.59
CA ALA A 95 1.06 -8.04 -4.13
C ALA A 95 -0.39 -8.35 -3.72
N TYR A 96 -0.59 -8.88 -2.51
CA TYR A 96 -1.91 -9.28 -1.99
C TYR A 96 -2.43 -8.24 -0.98
N HIS A 97 -2.89 -7.06 -1.45
CA HIS A 97 -3.33 -5.94 -0.62
C HIS A 97 -4.81 -5.56 -0.75
N ALA A 98 -5.43 -5.77 -1.93
CA ALA A 98 -6.78 -5.26 -2.22
C ALA A 98 -7.89 -6.25 -1.89
N GLY A 99 -7.61 -7.57 -1.87
CA GLY A 99 -8.62 -8.62 -1.66
C GLY A 99 -9.73 -8.56 -2.71
N ILE A 100 -10.98 -8.82 -2.29
CA ILE A 100 -12.17 -8.64 -3.13
C ILE A 100 -12.38 -7.15 -3.35
N SER A 101 -12.23 -6.70 -4.57
CA SER A 101 -12.18 -5.27 -4.91
C SER A 101 -12.56 -5.03 -6.36
N GLN A 102 -13.03 -3.80 -6.65
CA GLN A 102 -13.41 -3.37 -7.98
C GLN A 102 -13.08 -1.88 -8.16
N PHE A 103 -12.57 -1.50 -9.32
CA PHE A 103 -12.36 -0.11 -9.70
C PHE A 103 -12.85 0.12 -11.13
N HIS A 104 -13.83 1.02 -11.32
CA HIS A 104 -14.47 1.32 -12.62
C HIS A 104 -14.90 0.07 -13.39
N GLY A 105 -15.51 -0.91 -12.71
CA GLY A 105 -15.99 -2.15 -13.33
C GLY A 105 -14.90 -3.23 -13.51
N ARG A 106 -13.63 -2.94 -13.25
CA ARG A 106 -12.53 -3.93 -13.26
C ARG A 106 -12.39 -4.55 -11.88
N GLU A 107 -12.56 -5.86 -11.81
CA GLU A 107 -12.41 -6.64 -10.57
C GLU A 107 -10.97 -7.04 -10.30
N LYS A 108 -10.70 -7.48 -9.05
CA LYS A 108 -9.40 -8.03 -8.63
C LYS A 108 -8.26 -7.01 -8.77
N CYS A 109 -8.40 -5.86 -8.11
CA CYS A 109 -7.48 -4.72 -8.23
C CYS A 109 -6.01 -5.07 -7.98
N ASN A 110 -5.67 -6.14 -7.23
CA ASN A 110 -4.29 -6.61 -7.09
C ASN A 110 -3.58 -6.78 -8.45
N ARG A 111 -4.32 -7.20 -9.48
CA ARG A 111 -3.76 -7.55 -10.80
C ARG A 111 -3.12 -6.36 -11.52
N PHE A 112 -3.69 -5.17 -11.33
CA PHE A 112 -3.34 -3.95 -12.07
C PHE A 112 -2.98 -2.76 -11.17
N SER A 113 -2.79 -3.00 -9.87
CA SER A 113 -2.46 -1.92 -8.93
C SER A 113 -1.14 -2.12 -8.20
N ILE A 114 -0.61 -1.00 -7.71
CA ILE A 114 0.46 -0.93 -6.71
C ILE A 114 -0.18 -0.54 -5.38
N GLY A 115 -0.05 -1.37 -4.35
CA GLY A 115 -0.52 -1.07 -3.00
C GLY A 115 0.54 -0.35 -2.19
N ILE A 116 0.15 0.70 -1.48
CA ILE A 116 1.01 1.45 -0.56
C ILE A 116 0.29 1.56 0.79
N GLU A 117 0.89 1.00 1.81
CA GLU A 117 0.43 1.10 3.19
C GLU A 117 1.09 2.31 3.88
N LEU A 118 0.31 3.08 4.62
CA LEU A 118 0.83 4.05 5.57
C LEU A 118 0.68 3.47 6.98
N GLU A 119 1.76 3.42 7.75
CA GLU A 119 1.67 3.05 9.16
C GLU A 119 0.77 4.05 9.89
N GLY A 120 -0.41 3.61 10.33
CA GLY A 120 -1.45 4.47 10.87
C GLY A 120 -2.77 3.75 11.08
N CYS A 121 -3.82 4.52 11.31
CA CYS A 121 -5.18 4.04 11.47
C CYS A 121 -6.21 5.08 10.99
N ASP A 122 -7.50 4.72 11.00
CA ASP A 122 -8.59 5.60 10.57
C ASP A 122 -8.87 6.78 11.52
N PHE A 123 -8.30 6.76 12.74
CA PHE A 123 -8.73 7.62 13.83
C PHE A 123 -7.75 8.75 14.18
N GLU A 124 -6.63 8.85 13.48
CA GLU A 124 -5.64 9.91 13.71
C GLU A 124 -4.92 10.32 12.41
N PRO A 125 -4.37 11.56 12.37
CA PRO A 125 -3.66 12.04 11.21
C PRO A 125 -2.35 11.28 10.94
N PHE A 126 -1.99 11.17 9.67
CA PHE A 126 -0.67 10.77 9.23
C PHE A 126 0.34 11.89 9.47
N THR A 127 1.60 11.54 9.64
CA THR A 127 2.64 12.50 9.97
C THR A 127 3.11 13.31 8.75
N GLU A 128 3.69 14.48 8.99
CA GLU A 128 4.35 15.26 7.94
C GLU A 128 5.48 14.48 7.27
N ALA A 129 6.21 13.67 8.03
CA ALA A 129 7.28 12.82 7.50
C ALA A 129 6.74 11.76 6.52
N GLN A 130 5.55 11.20 6.79
CA GLN A 130 4.90 10.27 5.87
C GLN A 130 4.54 10.95 4.54
N TYR A 131 3.93 12.14 4.58
CA TYR A 131 3.61 12.86 3.34
C TYR A 131 4.85 13.32 2.60
N ALA A 132 5.91 13.73 3.31
CA ALA A 132 7.19 14.12 2.70
C ALA A 132 7.87 12.95 1.97
N ALA A 133 7.63 11.71 2.42
CA ALA A 133 8.12 10.49 1.76
C ALA A 133 7.15 9.97 0.67
N LEU A 134 5.84 10.03 0.93
CA LEU A 134 4.81 9.50 0.05
C LEU A 134 4.74 10.27 -1.28
N LEU A 135 4.78 11.61 -1.25
CA LEU A 135 4.62 12.42 -2.46
C LEU A 135 5.72 12.14 -3.50
N PRO A 136 7.03 12.16 -3.17
CA PRO A 136 8.07 11.77 -4.11
C PRO A 136 7.91 10.33 -4.61
N LEU A 137 7.59 9.37 -3.73
CA LEU A 137 7.36 7.98 -4.12
C LEU A 137 6.24 7.87 -5.17
N LEU A 138 5.10 8.55 -4.98
CA LEU A 138 4.00 8.55 -5.92
C LEU A 138 4.39 9.13 -7.27
N HIS A 139 5.11 10.27 -7.29
CA HIS A 139 5.62 10.88 -8.53
C HIS A 139 6.60 9.94 -9.26
N ASP A 140 7.51 9.30 -8.53
CA ASP A 140 8.50 8.40 -9.09
C ASP A 140 7.84 7.13 -9.68
N ILE A 141 6.77 6.62 -9.03
CA ILE A 141 5.97 5.51 -9.58
C ILE A 141 5.25 5.97 -10.86
N CYS A 142 4.59 7.13 -10.85
CA CYS A 142 3.90 7.67 -12.02
C CYS A 142 4.85 7.97 -13.19
N ALA A 143 6.12 8.22 -12.94
CA ALA A 143 7.13 8.43 -13.99
C ALA A 143 7.54 7.12 -14.70
N VAL A 144 7.37 5.98 -14.05
CA VAL A 144 7.81 4.65 -14.56
C VAL A 144 6.64 3.79 -15.03
N TYR A 145 5.50 3.86 -14.33
CA TYR A 145 4.29 3.08 -14.63
C TYR A 145 3.19 3.99 -15.19
N PRO A 146 2.34 3.49 -16.12
CA PRO A 146 1.27 4.27 -16.75
C PRO A 146 0.08 4.48 -15.80
N ILE A 147 0.34 5.04 -14.60
CA ILE A 147 -0.67 5.23 -13.57
C ILE A 147 -1.73 6.22 -14.03
N ALA A 148 -2.95 5.73 -14.18
CA ALA A 148 -4.12 6.52 -14.56
C ALA A 148 -4.88 7.05 -13.34
N ALA A 149 -4.79 6.36 -12.19
CA ALA A 149 -5.51 6.76 -10.98
C ALA A 149 -4.77 6.39 -9.69
N ILE A 150 -4.99 7.21 -8.65
CA ILE A 150 -4.61 6.93 -7.26
C ILE A 150 -5.89 7.02 -6.44
N THR A 151 -6.18 5.96 -5.67
CA THR A 151 -7.43 5.82 -4.91
C THR A 151 -7.19 5.21 -3.54
N GLY A 152 -8.21 5.11 -2.71
CA GLY A 152 -8.15 4.43 -1.41
C GLY A 152 -8.73 3.02 -1.47
N HIS A 153 -8.35 2.17 -0.52
CA HIS A 153 -8.95 0.85 -0.37
C HIS A 153 -10.46 0.93 -0.13
N GLN A 154 -10.91 1.92 0.64
CA GLN A 154 -12.33 2.23 0.85
C GLN A 154 -13.10 2.50 -0.45
N ASP A 155 -12.43 3.02 -1.48
CA ASP A 155 -13.07 3.39 -2.74
C ASP A 155 -13.20 2.19 -3.70
N ILE A 156 -12.37 1.15 -3.53
CA ILE A 156 -12.41 -0.09 -4.33
C ILE A 156 -13.11 -1.25 -3.61
N ALA A 157 -13.39 -1.10 -2.31
CA ALA A 157 -14.07 -2.10 -1.49
C ALA A 157 -14.97 -1.43 -0.41
N PRO A 158 -15.92 -0.53 -0.79
CA PRO A 158 -16.57 0.42 0.13
C PRO A 158 -17.41 -0.24 1.23
N GLN A 159 -17.90 -1.47 1.02
CA GLN A 159 -18.69 -2.19 2.03
C GLN A 159 -17.83 -2.94 3.05
N ARG A 160 -16.53 -3.02 2.82
CA ARG A 160 -15.62 -3.88 3.57
C ARG A 160 -14.43 -3.14 4.18
N LYS A 161 -14.07 -1.98 3.62
CA LYS A 161 -12.85 -1.24 3.93
C LYS A 161 -13.11 0.23 4.14
N THR A 162 -12.33 0.81 5.05
CA THR A 162 -12.40 2.22 5.43
C THR A 162 -11.07 2.95 5.21
N ASP A 163 -9.98 2.19 5.04
CA ASP A 163 -8.62 2.70 4.85
C ASP A 163 -8.42 3.39 3.48
N PRO A 164 -7.59 4.43 3.39
CA PRO A 164 -6.72 5.01 4.42
C PRO A 164 -7.43 5.90 5.45
N GLY A 165 -8.77 5.99 5.44
CA GLY A 165 -9.58 6.71 6.41
C GLY A 165 -9.73 8.21 6.12
N HIS A 166 -10.59 8.85 6.91
CA HIS A 166 -10.95 10.25 6.67
C HIS A 166 -9.90 11.27 7.12
N PHE A 167 -8.91 10.86 7.92
CA PHE A 167 -7.78 11.70 8.31
C PHE A 167 -6.68 11.77 7.24
N PHE A 168 -6.80 10.99 6.15
CA PHE A 168 -5.86 11.08 5.05
C PHE A 168 -6.11 12.34 4.21
N ASP A 169 -5.07 13.17 4.04
CA ASP A 169 -5.15 14.45 3.31
C ASP A 169 -5.07 14.27 1.80
N TRP A 170 -6.18 13.88 1.19
CA TRP A 170 -6.33 13.77 -0.27
C TRP A 170 -6.09 15.10 -0.99
N CYS A 171 -6.45 16.24 -0.38
CA CYS A 171 -6.24 17.54 -0.98
C CYS A 171 -4.75 17.85 -1.18
N ARG A 172 -3.89 17.35 -0.31
CA ARG A 172 -2.44 17.48 -0.43
C ARG A 172 -1.92 16.77 -1.70
N LEU A 173 -2.40 15.57 -1.99
CA LEU A 173 -2.05 14.83 -3.20
C LEU A 173 -2.59 15.51 -4.45
N GLN A 174 -3.85 15.99 -4.44
CA GLN A 174 -4.45 16.71 -5.56
C GLN A 174 -3.66 17.97 -5.92
N ARG A 175 -3.23 18.76 -4.92
CA ARG A 175 -2.42 19.97 -5.13
C ARG A 175 -1.04 19.68 -5.72
N SER A 176 -0.53 18.47 -5.61
CA SER A 176 0.75 18.05 -6.23
C SER A 176 0.60 17.61 -7.68
N GLY A 177 -0.60 17.63 -8.27
CA GLY A 177 -0.85 17.27 -9.66
C GLY A 177 -0.94 15.76 -9.91
N LEU A 178 -1.06 14.94 -8.87
CA LEU A 178 -1.25 13.50 -8.99
C LEU A 178 -2.67 13.13 -9.47
N PRO A 179 -2.84 12.03 -10.23
CA PRO A 179 -4.12 11.61 -10.80
C PRO A 179 -5.03 10.96 -9.75
N ILE A 180 -5.61 11.76 -8.86
CA ILE A 180 -6.49 11.27 -7.80
C ILE A 180 -7.87 10.97 -8.37
N ASP A 181 -8.34 9.73 -8.20
CA ASP A 181 -9.71 9.31 -8.54
C ASP A 181 -10.29 8.48 -7.38
N ARG A 182 -11.20 9.08 -6.65
CA ARG A 182 -11.80 8.50 -5.44
C ARG A 182 -13.02 7.60 -5.75
N ASN A 183 -13.44 7.48 -7.01
CA ASN A 183 -14.61 6.69 -7.41
C ASN A 183 -15.83 6.89 -6.46
N THR A 184 -16.00 8.11 -5.97
CA THR A 184 -17.02 8.48 -4.98
C THR A 184 -18.40 8.66 -5.62
N ARG A 185 -18.78 7.86 -6.63
CA ARG A 185 -20.15 7.85 -7.13
C ARG A 185 -21.02 7.04 -6.16
N PRO A 186 -22.14 7.62 -5.73
CA PRO A 186 -23.10 6.96 -4.84
C PRO A 186 -23.69 5.69 -5.47
#